data_bf3fae3888b6b596814845c91ebd5b3d
#
_entry.id   bf3fae3888b6b596814845c91ebd5b3d
#
_cell.length_a   1.000
_cell.length_b   1.000
_cell.length_c   1.000
_cell.angle_alpha   90.00
_cell.angle_beta   90.00
_cell.angle_gamma   90.00
#
_symmetry.space_group_name_H-M   'P 1'
#
loop_
_entity.id
_entity.type
_entity.pdbx_description
1 polymer ?
#
loop_
_entity_poly.entity_id
_entity_poly.type
_entity_poly.pdbx_seq_one_letter_code
_entity_poly.pdbx_strand_id
1 'polypeptide(L)'
;MELLGEHKPGGPFRGGKYSSYEAGTRVPCILRWVDTVKPTVSDALVCQIDWFASFASLLGTDLPEGAAPDSENYLDTWLGKEAEGRPYLVEQNAQNNLSITSGEWKYIEPGKGEPFNKNVGIETGNSSLPQLYNLHKDLGERKNVAEQYPDVVEELAVKLLKIKDGRVALPLK
;
A
#
# COMPACT_ATOMS: atom_id res chain seq x y z
N MET A 1 -19.82 -13.77 8.96
CA MET A 1 -19.29 -12.72 9.87
C MET A 1 -18.33 -13.42 10.83
N GLU A 2 -17.08 -13.08 10.79
CA GLU A 2 -16.13 -13.60 11.77
C GLU A 2 -16.40 -12.88 13.09
N LEU A 3 -16.93 -13.61 14.04
CA LEU A 3 -17.21 -13.07 15.38
C LEU A 3 -15.92 -13.11 16.19
N LEU A 4 -15.12 -12.04 16.12
CA LEU A 4 -13.84 -11.91 16.81
C LEU A 4 -14.00 -11.36 18.24
N GLY A 5 -15.23 -11.20 18.72
CA GLY A 5 -15.51 -10.53 19.98
C GLY A 5 -15.04 -9.07 19.95
N GLU A 6 -14.28 -8.66 20.96
CA GLU A 6 -13.68 -7.32 21.01
C GLU A 6 -12.32 -7.21 20.30
N HIS A 7 -11.81 -8.31 19.76
CA HIS A 7 -10.53 -8.32 19.06
C HIS A 7 -10.60 -7.51 17.77
N LYS A 8 -9.63 -6.63 17.56
CA LYS A 8 -9.48 -5.77 16.36
C LYS A 8 -8.24 -6.19 15.59
N PRO A 9 -8.36 -7.09 14.60
CA PRO A 9 -7.20 -7.59 13.83
C PRO A 9 -6.39 -6.48 13.16
N GLY A 10 -7.04 -5.41 12.71
CA GLY A 10 -6.41 -4.23 12.12
C GLY A 10 -5.74 -3.29 13.14
N GLY A 11 -5.86 -3.56 14.44
CA GLY A 11 -5.30 -2.68 15.47
C GLY A 11 -5.84 -1.24 15.37
N PRO A 12 -4.95 -0.23 15.23
CA PRO A 12 -5.34 1.17 15.12
C PRO A 12 -5.85 1.56 13.73
N PHE A 13 -5.64 0.73 12.72
CA PHE A 13 -5.95 1.02 11.32
C PHE A 13 -7.45 0.95 11.05
N ARG A 14 -7.91 1.76 10.10
CA ARG A 14 -9.31 1.79 9.65
C ARG A 14 -9.57 0.70 8.62
N GLY A 15 -10.83 0.25 8.54
CA GLY A 15 -11.27 -0.74 7.57
C GLY A 15 -10.93 -2.17 7.98
N GLY A 16 -10.57 -2.99 7.02
CA GLY A 16 -10.25 -4.40 7.17
C GLY A 16 -10.18 -5.08 5.80
N LYS A 17 -10.11 -6.40 5.76
CA LYS A 17 -10.10 -7.16 4.50
C LYS A 17 -11.16 -6.60 3.53
N TYR A 18 -10.79 -6.38 2.27
CA TYR A 18 -11.57 -5.78 1.18
C TYR A 18 -11.57 -4.25 1.10
N SER A 19 -11.00 -3.54 2.08
CA SER A 19 -11.01 -2.09 2.17
C SER A 19 -9.83 -1.45 1.45
N SER A 20 -10.01 -0.20 0.98
CA SER A 20 -8.92 0.67 0.54
C SER A 20 -8.16 1.30 1.72
N TYR A 21 -8.71 1.25 2.93
CA TYR A 21 -8.04 1.77 4.13
C TYR A 21 -6.92 0.86 4.59
N GLU A 22 -6.02 1.38 5.42
CA GLU A 22 -4.80 0.71 5.87
C GLU A 22 -5.00 -0.71 6.45
N ALA A 23 -6.08 -0.96 7.21
CA ALA A 23 -6.37 -2.31 7.70
C ALA A 23 -6.77 -3.32 6.60
N GLY A 24 -7.04 -2.84 5.38
CA GLY A 24 -7.35 -3.70 4.23
C GLY A 24 -6.14 -4.16 3.45
N THR A 25 -5.05 -3.43 3.53
CA THR A 25 -3.88 -3.59 2.67
C THR A 25 -2.60 -3.85 3.45
N ARG A 26 -2.46 -3.28 4.65
CA ARG A 26 -1.29 -3.44 5.50
C ARG A 26 -1.29 -4.81 6.18
N VAL A 27 -0.16 -5.51 6.09
CA VAL A 27 0.06 -6.80 6.75
C VAL A 27 1.36 -6.78 7.57
N PRO A 28 1.44 -7.51 8.69
CA PRO A 28 2.69 -7.67 9.42
C PRO A 28 3.76 -8.32 8.53
N CYS A 29 4.96 -7.75 8.55
CA CYS A 29 6.12 -8.33 7.87
C CYS A 29 7.25 -8.49 8.90
N ILE A 30 7.69 -9.73 9.11
CA ILE A 30 8.78 -10.07 10.04
C ILE A 30 9.77 -10.93 9.29
N LEU A 31 11.00 -10.42 9.18
CA LEU A 31 12.10 -11.13 8.55
C LEU A 31 13.14 -11.52 9.60
N ARG A 32 13.52 -12.79 9.61
CA ARG A 32 14.57 -13.29 10.50
C ARG A 32 15.59 -14.10 9.69
N TRP A 33 16.84 -13.64 9.72
CA TRP A 33 17.96 -14.36 9.13
C TRP A 33 19.16 -14.21 10.05
N VAL A 34 19.48 -15.27 10.76
CA VAL A 34 20.55 -15.28 11.76
C VAL A 34 21.88 -14.88 11.12
N ASP A 35 22.64 -14.05 11.82
CA ASP A 35 23.95 -13.52 11.41
C ASP A 35 23.94 -12.62 10.16
N THR A 36 22.80 -12.46 9.49
CA THR A 36 22.65 -11.64 8.28
C THR A 36 21.83 -10.38 8.53
N VAL A 37 20.67 -10.51 9.17
CA VAL A 37 19.77 -9.39 9.47
C VAL A 37 19.87 -9.02 10.93
N LYS A 38 20.24 -7.76 11.21
CA LYS A 38 20.30 -7.23 12.58
C LYS A 38 18.88 -6.88 13.06
N PRO A 39 18.59 -7.03 14.38
CA PRO A 39 17.33 -6.58 14.94
C PRO A 39 17.11 -5.08 14.65
N THR A 40 16.05 -4.77 13.93
CA THR A 40 15.65 -3.39 13.59
C THR A 40 14.16 -3.32 13.31
N VAL A 41 13.62 -2.10 13.27
CA VAL A 41 12.29 -1.78 12.73
C VAL A 41 12.50 -0.84 11.56
N SER A 42 11.77 -1.06 10.47
CA SER A 42 11.84 -0.22 9.27
C SER A 42 10.46 0.33 8.94
N ASP A 43 10.42 1.61 8.59
CA ASP A 43 9.22 2.29 8.07
C ASP A 43 9.24 2.38 6.52
N ALA A 44 10.17 1.69 5.87
CA ALA A 44 10.26 1.65 4.42
C ALA A 44 8.96 1.13 3.80
N LEU A 45 8.47 1.82 2.79
CA LEU A 45 7.31 1.38 2.01
C LEU A 45 7.71 0.20 1.12
N VAL A 46 7.25 -0.99 1.45
CA VAL A 46 7.54 -2.23 0.72
C VAL A 46 6.27 -3.00 0.42
N CYS A 47 6.29 -3.82 -0.61
CA CYS A 47 5.14 -4.60 -1.04
C CYS A 47 5.50 -6.08 -1.18
N GLN A 48 4.55 -6.96 -0.92
CA GLN A 48 4.75 -8.42 -1.08
C GLN A 48 5.13 -8.84 -2.50
N ILE A 49 4.69 -8.09 -3.52
CA ILE A 49 5.07 -8.37 -4.91
C ILE A 49 6.58 -8.24 -5.14
N ASP A 50 7.29 -7.45 -4.32
CA ASP A 50 8.73 -7.21 -4.43
C ASP A 50 9.59 -8.41 -3.99
N TRP A 51 8.99 -9.39 -3.31
CA TRP A 51 9.68 -10.61 -2.96
C TRP A 51 10.22 -11.34 -4.19
N PHE A 52 9.50 -11.30 -5.31
CA PHE A 52 9.89 -12.04 -6.50
C PHE A 52 11.22 -11.52 -7.08
N ALA A 53 11.31 -10.21 -7.35
CA ALA A 53 12.55 -9.60 -7.84
C ALA A 53 13.67 -9.64 -6.78
N SER A 54 13.33 -9.44 -5.51
CA SER A 54 14.31 -9.48 -4.41
C SER A 54 14.91 -10.87 -4.21
N PHE A 55 14.10 -11.93 -4.32
CA PHE A 55 14.62 -13.30 -4.24
C PHE A 55 15.42 -13.70 -5.47
N ALA A 56 15.03 -13.23 -6.67
CA ALA A 56 15.86 -13.44 -7.86
C ALA A 56 17.25 -12.82 -7.67
N SER A 57 17.30 -11.58 -7.16
CA SER A 57 18.57 -10.92 -6.82
C SER A 57 19.36 -11.68 -5.74
N LEU A 58 18.70 -12.17 -4.69
CA LEU A 58 19.34 -12.96 -3.65
C LEU A 58 19.98 -14.24 -4.19
N LEU A 59 19.35 -14.88 -5.17
CA LEU A 59 19.81 -16.10 -5.79
C LEU A 59 20.80 -15.86 -6.96
N GLY A 60 21.05 -14.59 -7.31
CA GLY A 60 21.92 -14.23 -8.43
C GLY A 60 21.38 -14.69 -9.78
N THR A 61 20.05 -14.69 -9.95
CA THR A 61 19.38 -15.09 -11.19
C THR A 61 18.59 -13.92 -11.78
N ASP A 62 18.57 -13.85 -13.12
CA ASP A 62 17.76 -12.88 -13.83
C ASP A 62 16.31 -13.35 -13.93
N LEU A 63 15.39 -12.39 -13.92
CA LEU A 63 13.99 -12.66 -14.20
C LEU A 63 13.77 -12.79 -15.71
N PRO A 64 12.94 -13.74 -16.18
CA PRO A 64 12.51 -13.77 -17.56
C PRO A 64 11.86 -12.46 -17.98
N GLU A 65 12.02 -12.04 -19.22
CA GLU A 65 11.39 -10.86 -19.77
C GLU A 65 9.86 -10.90 -19.56
N GLY A 66 9.29 -9.82 -19.05
CA GLY A 66 7.87 -9.70 -18.74
C GLY A 66 7.39 -10.48 -17.50
N ALA A 67 8.28 -11.17 -16.78
CA ALA A 67 7.92 -11.82 -15.53
C ALA A 67 7.80 -10.80 -14.40
N ALA A 68 6.66 -10.82 -13.69
CA ALA A 68 6.37 -9.95 -12.55
C ALA A 68 6.67 -8.45 -12.82
N PRO A 69 5.99 -7.82 -13.79
CA PRO A 69 6.30 -6.47 -14.27
C PRO A 69 6.20 -5.39 -13.18
N ASP A 70 5.44 -5.64 -12.13
CA ASP A 70 5.26 -4.73 -11.00
C ASP A 70 6.22 -5.01 -9.83
N SER A 71 7.02 -6.07 -9.91
CA SER A 71 7.97 -6.44 -8.85
C SER A 71 9.28 -5.68 -9.00
N GLU A 72 9.72 -5.02 -7.96
CA GLU A 72 10.99 -4.31 -7.88
C GLU A 72 11.93 -4.98 -6.88
N ASN A 73 13.24 -4.84 -7.11
CA ASN A 73 14.23 -5.39 -6.19
C ASN A 73 14.47 -4.44 -5.00
N TYR A 74 14.03 -4.86 -3.83
CA TYR A 74 14.27 -4.21 -2.54
C TYR A 74 15.02 -5.12 -1.57
N LEU A 75 15.89 -6.01 -2.08
CA LEU A 75 16.61 -6.96 -1.24
C LEU A 75 17.37 -6.29 -0.09
N ASP A 76 18.09 -5.20 -0.36
CA ASP A 76 18.87 -4.54 0.68
C ASP A 76 17.99 -3.84 1.72
N THR A 77 16.83 -3.34 1.33
CA THR A 77 15.80 -2.84 2.26
C THR A 77 15.26 -3.98 3.13
N TRP A 78 14.93 -5.13 2.55
CA TRP A 78 14.48 -6.31 3.30
C TRP A 78 15.54 -6.83 4.28
N LEU A 79 16.82 -6.74 3.91
CA LEU A 79 17.94 -7.15 4.77
C LEU A 79 18.35 -6.08 5.81
N GLY A 80 17.66 -4.93 5.83
CA GLY A 80 17.95 -3.83 6.75
C GLY A 80 19.26 -3.11 6.47
N LYS A 81 19.78 -3.17 5.25
CA LYS A 81 20.99 -2.47 4.81
C LYS A 81 20.66 -1.07 4.27
N GLU A 82 19.46 -0.89 3.72
CA GLU A 82 18.94 0.38 3.24
C GLU A 82 17.63 0.72 3.97
N ALA A 83 17.40 2.04 4.15
CA ALA A 83 16.17 2.55 4.78
C ALA A 83 15.09 2.91 3.75
N GLU A 84 15.44 3.03 2.48
CA GLU A 84 14.55 3.44 1.41
C GLU A 84 13.73 2.26 0.89
N GLY A 85 12.44 2.53 0.63
CA GLY A 85 11.52 1.60 -0.01
C GLY A 85 10.96 2.18 -1.30
N ARG A 86 9.78 1.74 -1.70
CA ARG A 86 9.08 2.25 -2.87
C ARG A 86 8.78 3.75 -2.72
N PRO A 87 8.94 4.54 -3.77
CA PRO A 87 8.54 5.95 -3.76
C PRO A 87 7.01 6.12 -3.73
N TYR A 88 6.28 5.09 -4.11
CA TYR A 88 4.82 4.99 -3.99
C TYR A 88 4.37 3.54 -4.10
N LEU A 89 3.15 3.28 -3.63
CA LEU A 89 2.48 1.99 -3.76
C LEU A 89 1.04 2.22 -4.23
N VAL A 90 0.61 1.47 -5.25
CA VAL A 90 -0.78 1.43 -5.69
C VAL A 90 -1.43 0.17 -5.17
N GLU A 91 -2.62 0.33 -4.61
CA GLU A 91 -3.38 -0.74 -4.00
C GLU A 91 -4.80 -0.74 -4.55
N GLN A 92 -5.43 -1.90 -4.58
CA GLN A 92 -6.78 -2.08 -5.09
C GLN A 92 -7.66 -2.75 -4.03
N ASN A 93 -8.84 -2.20 -3.81
CA ASN A 93 -9.82 -2.85 -2.95
C ASN A 93 -10.63 -3.94 -3.70
N ALA A 94 -11.50 -4.66 -2.98
CA ALA A 94 -12.30 -5.73 -3.56
C ALA A 94 -13.34 -5.28 -4.61
N GLN A 95 -13.56 -3.98 -4.78
CA GLN A 95 -14.49 -3.39 -5.73
C GLN A 95 -13.77 -2.65 -6.87
N ASN A 96 -12.48 -2.96 -7.07
CA ASN A 96 -11.60 -2.38 -8.09
C ASN A 96 -11.35 -0.88 -7.94
N ASN A 97 -11.60 -0.30 -6.77
CA ASN A 97 -11.23 1.07 -6.48
C ASN A 97 -9.77 1.15 -6.08
N LEU A 98 -9.04 2.09 -6.64
CA LEU A 98 -7.61 2.22 -6.42
C LEU A 98 -7.29 3.27 -5.36
N SER A 99 -6.18 3.06 -4.70
CA SER A 99 -5.51 4.03 -3.85
C SER A 99 -4.03 4.10 -4.18
N ILE A 100 -3.41 5.22 -3.86
CA ILE A 100 -1.96 5.40 -3.98
C ILE A 100 -1.42 6.00 -2.68
N THR A 101 -0.39 5.36 -2.13
CA THR A 101 0.39 5.86 -1.01
C THR A 101 1.71 6.39 -1.55
N SER A 102 2.09 7.63 -1.20
CA SER A 102 3.35 8.25 -1.59
C SER A 102 3.81 9.20 -0.49
N GLY A 103 5.00 8.98 0.06
CA GLY A 103 5.48 9.70 1.24
C GLY A 103 4.50 9.55 2.41
N GLU A 104 4.10 10.70 2.99
CA GLU A 104 3.14 10.72 4.10
C GLU A 104 1.66 10.66 3.66
N TRP A 105 1.37 10.68 2.36
CA TRP A 105 0.02 10.82 1.83
C TRP A 105 -0.53 9.52 1.27
N LYS A 106 -1.80 9.26 1.58
CA LYS A 106 -2.61 8.23 0.92
C LYS A 106 -3.82 8.89 0.28
N TYR A 107 -3.91 8.73 -1.03
CA TYR A 107 -5.05 9.15 -1.83
C TYR A 107 -5.88 7.95 -2.23
N ILE A 108 -7.20 8.03 -2.07
CA ILE A 108 -8.16 7.04 -2.57
C ILE A 108 -9.01 7.73 -3.65
N GLU A 109 -9.03 7.16 -4.85
CA GLU A 109 -9.80 7.70 -5.96
C GLU A 109 -11.31 7.65 -5.70
N PRO A 110 -12.11 8.55 -6.30
CA PRO A 110 -13.57 8.42 -6.30
C PRO A 110 -14.01 7.10 -6.91
N GLY A 111 -14.96 6.43 -6.26
CA GLY A 111 -15.50 5.15 -6.69
C GLY A 111 -17.00 5.04 -6.51
N LYS A 112 -17.63 4.11 -7.25
CA LYS A 112 -19.09 3.89 -7.22
C LYS A 112 -19.52 2.76 -6.29
N GLY A 113 -18.55 2.10 -5.62
CA GLY A 113 -18.85 0.99 -4.71
C GLY A 113 -19.55 1.45 -3.42
N GLU A 114 -20.20 0.50 -2.75
CA GLU A 114 -20.79 0.74 -1.45
C GLU A 114 -19.74 1.12 -0.41
N PRO A 115 -19.95 2.17 0.40
CA PRO A 115 -18.95 2.61 1.39
C PRO A 115 -18.81 1.65 2.58
N PHE A 116 -19.73 0.71 2.72
CA PHE A 116 -19.75 -0.25 3.81
C PHE A 116 -20.17 -1.64 3.33
N ASN A 117 -19.35 -2.65 3.61
CA ASN A 117 -19.67 -4.04 3.33
C ASN A 117 -20.43 -4.63 4.52
N LYS A 118 -21.75 -4.76 4.35
CA LYS A 118 -22.65 -5.26 5.39
C LYS A 118 -22.42 -6.73 5.77
N ASN A 119 -21.87 -7.53 4.85
CA ASN A 119 -21.67 -8.96 5.08
C ASN A 119 -20.54 -9.22 6.10
N VAL A 120 -19.56 -8.34 6.15
CA VAL A 120 -18.41 -8.47 7.05
C VAL A 120 -18.28 -7.32 8.06
N GLY A 121 -19.18 -6.33 7.98
CA GLY A 121 -19.20 -5.21 8.92
C GLY A 121 -18.02 -4.23 8.76
N ILE A 122 -17.55 -4.01 7.53
CA ILE A 122 -16.30 -3.27 7.26
C ILE A 122 -16.55 -2.08 6.33
N GLU A 123 -15.97 -0.92 6.64
CA GLU A 123 -15.86 0.22 5.75
C GLU A 123 -14.94 -0.10 4.57
N THR A 124 -15.40 0.13 3.36
CA THR A 124 -14.66 -0.25 2.13
C THR A 124 -13.67 0.78 1.64
N GLY A 125 -13.82 2.03 2.06
CA GLY A 125 -13.09 3.16 1.52
C GLY A 125 -13.67 3.72 0.22
N ASN A 126 -14.78 3.20 -0.29
CA ASN A 126 -15.43 3.78 -1.45
C ASN A 126 -16.19 5.07 -1.09
N SER A 127 -16.05 6.06 -1.95
CA SER A 127 -16.73 7.35 -1.86
C SER A 127 -16.88 7.94 -3.25
N SER A 128 -17.93 8.71 -3.51
CA SER A 128 -18.09 9.48 -4.75
C SER A 128 -17.16 10.70 -4.80
N LEU A 129 -16.52 11.05 -3.69
CA LEU A 129 -15.57 12.14 -3.55
C LEU A 129 -14.16 11.61 -3.33
N PRO A 130 -13.12 12.33 -3.76
CA PRO A 130 -11.74 11.97 -3.47
C PRO A 130 -11.46 11.98 -1.96
N GLN A 131 -10.58 11.11 -1.53
CA GLN A 131 -10.14 11.06 -0.15
C GLN A 131 -8.62 11.20 -0.08
N LEU A 132 -8.15 11.98 0.89
CA LEU A 132 -6.73 12.18 1.16
C LEU A 132 -6.47 12.09 2.66
N TYR A 133 -5.50 11.28 3.05
CA TYR A 133 -5.09 11.08 4.44
C TYR A 133 -3.59 11.30 4.59
N ASN A 134 -3.20 11.93 5.70
CA ASN A 134 -1.80 12.03 6.10
C ASN A 134 -1.50 10.91 7.08
N LEU A 135 -0.86 9.85 6.63
CA LEU A 135 -0.62 8.64 7.42
C LEU A 135 0.34 8.86 8.59
N HIS A 136 1.21 9.89 8.54
CA HIS A 136 2.08 10.21 9.68
C HIS A 136 1.32 10.87 10.83
N LYS A 137 0.24 11.62 10.53
CA LYS A 137 -0.54 12.36 11.53
C LYS A 137 -1.85 11.66 11.89
N ASP A 138 -2.39 10.87 10.97
CA ASP A 138 -3.68 10.19 11.07
C ASP A 138 -3.58 8.76 10.50
N LEU A 139 -2.84 7.91 11.19
CA LEU A 139 -2.64 6.51 10.81
C LEU A 139 -3.96 5.71 10.73
N GLY A 140 -4.99 6.19 11.44
CA GLY A 140 -6.33 5.61 11.45
C GLY A 140 -7.26 6.15 10.37
N GLU A 141 -6.80 7.04 9.47
CA GLU A 141 -7.57 7.59 8.33
C GLU A 141 -8.94 8.14 8.76
N ARG A 142 -8.95 8.90 9.87
CA ARG A 142 -10.18 9.42 10.47
C ARG A 142 -10.63 10.74 9.86
N LYS A 143 -9.68 11.53 9.33
CA LYS A 143 -9.93 12.87 8.81
C LYS A 143 -9.54 12.95 7.34
N ASN A 144 -10.54 12.93 6.45
CA ASN A 144 -10.31 13.27 5.04
C ASN A 144 -9.92 14.75 4.93
N VAL A 145 -8.74 15.01 4.37
CA VAL A 145 -8.19 16.35 4.20
C VAL A 145 -8.10 16.78 2.73
N ALA A 146 -8.76 16.08 1.82
CA ALA A 146 -8.71 16.35 0.38
C ALA A 146 -9.05 17.80 0.02
N GLU A 147 -10.04 18.41 0.67
CA GLU A 147 -10.41 19.82 0.44
C GLU A 147 -9.36 20.82 0.93
N GLN A 148 -8.52 20.42 1.91
CA GLN A 148 -7.48 21.26 2.48
C GLN A 148 -6.19 21.25 1.65
N TYR A 149 -5.96 20.19 0.87
CA TYR A 149 -4.75 19.96 0.08
C TYR A 149 -5.09 19.57 -1.38
N PRO A 150 -5.78 20.46 -2.13
CA PRO A 150 -6.23 20.15 -3.50
C PRO A 150 -5.05 19.88 -4.45
N ASP A 151 -3.92 20.54 -4.27
CA ASP A 151 -2.74 20.34 -5.11
C ASP A 151 -2.15 18.93 -4.95
N VAL A 152 -2.13 18.41 -3.71
CA VAL A 152 -1.68 17.02 -3.43
C VAL A 152 -2.66 16.01 -4.01
N VAL A 153 -3.97 16.29 -3.92
CA VAL A 153 -5.01 15.44 -4.54
C VAL A 153 -4.80 15.38 -6.05
N GLU A 154 -4.58 16.51 -6.71
CA GLU A 154 -4.35 16.58 -8.16
C GLU A 154 -3.08 15.81 -8.56
N GLU A 155 -1.96 16.03 -7.85
CA GLU A 155 -0.70 15.34 -8.11
C GLU A 155 -0.88 13.81 -8.04
N LEU A 156 -1.46 13.31 -6.95
CA LEU A 156 -1.62 11.86 -6.73
C LEU A 156 -2.66 11.26 -7.68
N ALA A 157 -3.74 11.98 -7.99
CA ALA A 157 -4.74 11.54 -8.95
C ALA A 157 -4.15 11.42 -10.37
N VAL A 158 -3.35 12.41 -10.80
CA VAL A 158 -2.65 12.37 -12.10
C VAL A 158 -1.64 11.24 -12.14
N LYS A 159 -0.87 11.04 -11.06
CA LYS A 159 0.09 9.93 -10.95
C LYS A 159 -0.62 8.57 -11.04
N LEU A 160 -1.71 8.38 -10.31
CA LEU A 160 -2.50 7.16 -10.33
C LEU A 160 -3.10 6.91 -11.73
N LEU A 161 -3.63 7.94 -12.39
CA LEU A 161 -4.16 7.83 -13.75
C LEU A 161 -3.10 7.39 -14.75
N LYS A 162 -1.90 7.96 -14.69
CA LYS A 162 -0.79 7.56 -15.57
C LYS A 162 -0.40 6.09 -15.38
N ILE A 163 -0.41 5.62 -14.13
CA ILE A 163 -0.12 4.21 -13.81
C ILE A 163 -1.22 3.31 -14.39
N LYS A 164 -2.49 3.65 -14.20
CA LYS A 164 -3.64 2.93 -14.78
C LYS A 164 -3.55 2.81 -16.30
N ASP A 165 -3.12 3.86 -16.97
CA ASP A 165 -2.99 3.89 -18.43
C ASP A 165 -1.71 3.18 -18.92
N GLY A 166 -0.91 2.60 -18.04
CA GLY A 166 0.37 1.96 -18.38
C GLY A 166 1.43 2.94 -18.92
N ARG A 167 1.28 4.23 -18.67
CA ARG A 167 2.17 5.29 -19.18
C ARG A 167 3.32 5.64 -18.22
N VAL A 168 3.29 5.13 -17.01
CA VAL A 168 4.42 5.23 -16.08
C VAL A 168 5.13 3.91 -16.10
N ALA A 169 6.25 3.86 -16.83
CA ALA A 169 7.24 2.84 -16.57
C ALA A 169 7.72 3.05 -15.11
N LEU A 170 7.66 2.00 -14.29
CA LEU A 170 8.31 2.03 -12.99
C LEU A 170 9.78 2.39 -13.23
N PRO A 171 10.40 3.28 -12.42
CA PRO A 171 11.81 3.56 -12.57
C PRO A 171 12.57 2.24 -12.39
N LEU A 172 13.15 1.75 -13.47
CA LEU A 172 14.11 0.65 -13.40
C LEU A 172 15.29 1.17 -12.55
N LYS A 173 15.44 0.62 -11.37
CA LYS A 173 16.65 0.79 -10.56
C LYS A 173 17.70 -0.21 -10.99
#